data_7ab944c37b321606bc8324f70dcabc5e
#
_entry.id   7ab944c37b321606bc8324f70dcabc5e
#
_cell.length_a   1.000
_cell.length_b   1.000
_cell.length_c   1.000
_cell.angle_alpha   90.00
_cell.angle_beta   90.00
_cell.angle_gamma   90.00
#
_symmetry.space_group_name_H-M   'P 1'
#
loop_
_entity.id
_entity.type
_entity.pdbx_description
1 polymer ?
#
loop_
_entity_poly.entity_id
_entity_poly.type
_entity_poly.pdbx_seq_one_letter_code
_entity_poly.pdbx_strand_id
1 'polypeptide(L)'
;MAAENDSVRLAEIALALTDASGLETVCSALEGGGLSREATAATRAAVAGGNATVESCLRSLQEVWTRAGSALSAEAIALLLRTSVASVAAFRRRVPATQVAWTGPKVEGSFLRATREVVREILREARMELLVVGYWIAARDDGEGIIEEIIDSLAEAVGRGVSVTVIVDERLRPDGRDNRRILMSAWPPRVTRPKILTWRLPPDDQHLKLHAKVLVADRRDALITSANLTSYAMDRNMEMGVRIIGHPALDIARHFDLLAGRGVLEPYGGERDLP
;
A
#
# COMPACT_ATOMS: atom_id res chain seq x y z
N MET A 1 4.85 -0.40 35.60
CA MET A 1 4.73 1.05 35.27
C MET A 1 6.08 1.76 35.11
N ALA A 2 7.01 1.83 36.10
CA ALA A 2 8.29 2.56 35.91
C ALA A 2 9.23 1.90 34.87
N ALA A 3 9.42 0.57 34.92
CA ALA A 3 10.26 -0.17 33.98
C ALA A 3 9.68 -0.18 32.55
N GLU A 4 8.37 -0.19 32.40
CA GLU A 4 7.69 -0.10 31.11
C GLU A 4 7.91 1.27 30.46
N ASN A 5 7.90 2.34 31.25
CA ASN A 5 8.20 3.71 30.81
C ASN A 5 9.66 3.86 30.36
N ASP A 6 10.62 3.22 31.06
CA ASP A 6 12.03 3.28 30.69
C ASP A 6 12.35 2.54 29.38
N SER A 7 11.69 1.41 29.10
CA SER A 7 11.83 0.70 27.83
C SER A 7 11.30 1.50 26.65
N VAL A 8 10.14 2.16 26.79
CA VAL A 8 9.59 3.06 25.77
C VAL A 8 10.55 4.23 25.54
N ARG A 9 11.08 4.83 26.61
CA ARG A 9 12.00 5.95 26.51
C ARG A 9 13.32 5.58 25.82
N LEU A 10 13.85 4.39 26.08
CA LEU A 10 15.03 3.89 25.34
C LEU A 10 14.75 3.73 23.84
N ALA A 11 13.58 3.25 23.47
CA ALA A 11 13.20 3.12 22.07
C ALA A 11 13.06 4.51 21.39
N GLU A 12 12.46 5.49 22.05
CA GLU A 12 12.36 6.88 21.57
C GLU A 12 13.75 7.50 21.37
N ILE A 13 14.65 7.32 22.35
CA ILE A 13 16.04 7.79 22.27
C ILE A 13 16.75 7.15 21.09
N ALA A 14 16.59 5.84 20.89
CA ALA A 14 17.22 5.11 19.80
C ALA A 14 16.76 5.62 18.42
N LEU A 15 15.47 5.91 18.26
CA LEU A 15 14.92 6.49 17.04
C LEU A 15 15.44 7.90 16.79
N ALA A 16 15.42 8.77 17.81
CA ALA A 16 15.94 10.13 17.71
C ALA A 16 17.44 10.17 17.38
N LEU A 17 18.23 9.25 17.94
CA LEU A 17 19.65 9.09 17.60
C LEU A 17 19.83 8.63 16.15
N THR A 18 18.96 7.77 15.64
CA THR A 18 18.99 7.31 14.24
C THR A 18 18.71 8.47 13.29
N ASP A 19 17.65 9.25 13.56
CA ASP A 19 17.26 10.39 12.75
C ASP A 19 18.36 11.49 12.75
N ALA A 20 19.08 11.63 13.86
CA ALA A 20 20.23 12.54 13.99
C ALA A 20 21.56 11.96 13.49
N SER A 21 21.56 10.74 12.89
CA SER A 21 22.76 10.01 12.44
C SER A 21 23.80 9.76 13.56
N GLY A 22 23.36 9.74 14.82
CA GLY A 22 24.23 9.62 16.00
C GLY A 22 24.24 8.24 16.66
N LEU A 23 23.39 7.30 16.21
CA LEU A 23 23.18 6.01 16.89
C LEU A 23 24.48 5.23 17.03
N GLU A 24 25.21 4.99 15.95
CA GLU A 24 26.43 4.18 15.97
C GLU A 24 27.57 4.86 16.70
N THR A 25 27.65 6.18 16.65
CA THR A 25 28.64 6.96 17.45
C THR A 25 28.40 6.75 18.95
N VAL A 26 27.15 6.83 19.39
CA VAL A 26 26.75 6.61 20.78
C VAL A 26 26.99 5.16 21.20
N CYS A 27 26.58 4.19 20.40
CA CYS A 27 26.79 2.77 20.68
C CYS A 27 28.28 2.44 20.79
N SER A 28 29.12 2.92 19.87
CA SER A 28 30.56 2.74 19.92
C SER A 28 31.21 3.39 21.15
N ALA A 29 30.74 4.58 21.55
CA ALA A 29 31.22 5.23 22.77
C ALA A 29 30.83 4.45 24.04
N LEU A 30 29.65 3.84 24.08
CA LEU A 30 29.21 2.94 25.17
C LEU A 30 30.11 1.70 25.25
N GLU A 31 30.28 0.98 24.14
CA GLU A 31 31.05 -0.27 24.04
C GLU A 31 32.55 -0.05 24.28
N GLY A 32 33.08 1.10 23.85
CA GLY A 32 34.49 1.48 24.02
C GLY A 32 34.82 2.15 25.36
N GLY A 33 33.83 2.28 26.28
CA GLY A 33 34.03 2.91 27.57
C GLY A 33 34.16 4.45 27.53
N GLY A 34 33.95 5.05 26.36
CA GLY A 34 33.97 6.52 26.18
C GLY A 34 32.72 7.22 26.75
N LEU A 35 31.68 6.46 27.06
CA LEU A 35 30.45 6.95 27.69
C LEU A 35 30.06 6.03 28.85
N SER A 36 29.95 6.60 30.06
CA SER A 36 29.54 5.88 31.26
C SER A 36 28.26 6.50 31.86
N ARG A 37 27.69 5.81 32.84
CA ARG A 37 26.53 6.31 33.60
C ARG A 37 26.81 7.64 34.31
N GLU A 38 28.06 7.84 34.75
CA GLU A 38 28.54 9.03 35.42
C GLU A 38 29.19 10.05 34.46
N ALA A 39 29.02 9.89 33.13
CA ALA A 39 29.63 10.76 32.13
C ALA A 39 29.29 12.23 32.38
N THR A 40 30.30 13.08 32.32
CA THR A 40 30.15 14.53 32.52
C THR A 40 29.46 15.20 31.32
N ALA A 41 29.00 16.43 31.48
CA ALA A 41 28.49 17.24 30.36
C ALA A 41 29.52 17.37 29.24
N ALA A 42 30.80 17.57 29.57
CA ALA A 42 31.88 17.66 28.59
C ALA A 42 32.05 16.34 27.80
N THR A 43 31.97 15.21 28.49
CA THR A 43 32.02 13.87 27.83
C THR A 43 30.87 13.71 26.85
N ARG A 44 29.63 14.03 27.26
CA ARG A 44 28.46 13.95 26.38
C ARG A 44 28.60 14.90 25.19
N ALA A 45 29.03 16.12 25.39
CA ALA A 45 29.25 17.07 24.29
C ALA A 45 30.32 16.60 23.30
N ALA A 46 31.38 15.95 23.79
CA ALA A 46 32.42 15.37 22.94
C ALA A 46 31.85 14.22 22.06
N VAL A 47 31.06 13.30 22.65
CA VAL A 47 30.40 12.22 21.91
C VAL A 47 29.35 12.78 20.94
N ALA A 48 28.63 13.81 21.30
CA ALA A 48 27.62 14.45 20.46
C ALA A 48 28.22 15.18 19.24
N GLY A 49 29.51 15.53 19.26
CA GLY A 49 30.19 16.18 18.14
C GLY A 49 29.56 17.48 17.69
N GLY A 50 28.95 18.23 18.61
CA GLY A 50 28.22 19.48 18.33
C GLY A 50 26.76 19.28 17.87
N ASN A 51 26.25 18.05 17.79
CA ASN A 51 24.86 17.80 17.47
C ASN A 51 23.96 17.92 18.72
N ALA A 52 23.16 19.00 18.79
CA ALA A 52 22.30 19.29 19.93
C ALA A 52 21.25 18.19 20.20
N THR A 53 20.74 17.54 19.15
CA THR A 53 19.79 16.44 19.29
C THR A 53 20.46 15.22 19.94
N VAL A 54 21.67 14.87 19.48
CA VAL A 54 22.44 13.76 20.07
C VAL A 54 22.77 14.06 21.54
N GLU A 55 23.17 15.29 21.86
CA GLU A 55 23.45 15.69 23.23
C GLU A 55 22.22 15.58 24.13
N SER A 56 21.06 16.02 23.65
CA SER A 56 19.78 15.86 24.35
C SER A 56 19.43 14.38 24.59
N CYS A 57 19.62 13.53 23.58
CA CYS A 57 19.43 12.09 23.68
C CYS A 57 20.36 11.46 24.73
N LEU A 58 21.63 11.84 24.76
CA LEU A 58 22.60 11.36 25.73
C LEU A 58 22.23 11.75 27.17
N ARG A 59 21.68 12.92 27.38
CA ARG A 59 21.17 13.36 28.69
C ARG A 59 20.00 12.48 29.13
N SER A 60 19.01 12.27 28.28
CA SER A 60 17.87 11.40 28.55
C SER A 60 18.28 9.94 28.76
N LEU A 61 19.26 9.46 27.99
CA LEU A 61 19.83 8.12 28.15
C LEU A 61 20.46 7.95 29.54
N GLN A 62 21.23 8.91 29.97
CA GLN A 62 21.89 8.90 31.29
C GLN A 62 20.88 8.89 32.45
N GLU A 63 19.77 9.62 32.31
CA GLU A 63 18.66 9.58 33.28
C GLU A 63 18.06 8.17 33.42
N VAL A 64 17.76 7.53 32.28
CA VAL A 64 17.24 6.15 32.25
C VAL A 64 18.26 5.17 32.84
N TRP A 65 19.52 5.28 32.43
CA TRP A 65 20.60 4.43 32.91
C TRP A 65 20.84 4.57 34.42
N THR A 66 20.78 5.79 34.93
CA THR A 66 20.93 6.05 36.37
C THR A 66 19.80 5.41 37.19
N ARG A 67 18.55 5.48 36.70
CA ARG A 67 17.42 4.80 37.37
C ARG A 67 17.53 3.29 37.32
N ALA A 68 18.02 2.72 36.23
CA ALA A 68 18.23 1.28 36.08
C ALA A 68 19.38 0.77 36.97
N GLY A 69 20.29 1.63 37.44
CA GLY A 69 21.38 1.30 38.31
C GLY A 69 22.36 0.28 37.69
N SER A 70 22.82 -0.67 38.49
CA SER A 70 23.75 -1.73 38.07
C SER A 70 23.11 -2.82 37.20
N ALA A 71 21.79 -2.79 37.01
CA ALA A 71 21.09 -3.80 36.22
C ALA A 71 21.41 -3.72 34.71
N LEU A 72 21.89 -2.56 34.21
CA LEU A 72 22.27 -2.34 32.80
C LEU A 72 23.73 -1.95 32.68
N SER A 73 24.50 -2.75 31.94
CA SER A 73 25.85 -2.36 31.49
C SER A 73 25.79 -1.44 30.28
N ALA A 74 26.93 -0.82 29.92
CA ALA A 74 27.05 0.01 28.74
C ALA A 74 26.77 -0.78 27.44
N GLU A 75 27.29 -1.99 27.35
CA GLU A 75 27.06 -2.89 26.24
C GLU A 75 25.59 -3.32 26.14
N ALA A 76 24.93 -3.56 27.28
CA ALA A 76 23.50 -3.89 27.32
C ALA A 76 22.66 -2.72 26.77
N ILE A 77 23.00 -1.49 27.11
CA ILE A 77 22.33 -0.30 26.59
C ILE A 77 22.58 -0.16 25.08
N ALA A 78 23.80 -0.31 24.60
CA ALA A 78 24.11 -0.26 23.16
C ALA A 78 23.30 -1.31 22.41
N LEU A 79 23.23 -2.55 22.91
CA LEU A 79 22.42 -3.61 22.34
C LEU A 79 20.93 -3.25 22.32
N LEU A 80 20.38 -2.71 23.43
CA LEU A 80 18.98 -2.30 23.51
C LEU A 80 18.65 -1.18 22.51
N LEU A 81 19.51 -0.18 22.33
CA LEU A 81 19.33 0.88 21.35
C LEU A 81 19.27 0.31 19.93
N ARG A 82 20.24 -0.51 19.54
CA ARG A 82 20.26 -1.17 18.20
C ARG A 82 19.06 -2.09 18.00
N THR A 83 18.71 -2.88 19.01
CA THR A 83 17.56 -3.81 18.94
C THR A 83 16.25 -3.04 18.77
N SER A 84 16.08 -1.92 19.47
CA SER A 84 14.90 -1.06 19.34
C SER A 84 14.73 -0.56 17.90
N VAL A 85 15.81 -0.05 17.30
CA VAL A 85 15.78 0.43 15.91
C VAL A 85 15.51 -0.72 14.93
N ALA A 86 16.19 -1.86 15.12
CA ALA A 86 15.99 -3.05 14.27
C ALA A 86 14.55 -3.57 14.38
N SER A 87 13.98 -3.58 15.58
CA SER A 87 12.59 -4.00 15.82
C SER A 87 11.59 -3.08 15.15
N VAL A 88 11.76 -1.76 15.27
CA VAL A 88 10.92 -0.77 14.59
C VAL A 88 11.06 -0.88 13.08
N ALA A 89 12.26 -1.07 12.55
CA ALA A 89 12.49 -1.28 11.12
C ALA A 89 11.84 -2.58 10.61
N ALA A 90 11.90 -3.66 11.40
CA ALA A 90 11.23 -4.92 11.09
C ALA A 90 9.70 -4.78 11.13
N PHE A 91 9.17 -4.06 12.11
CA PHE A 91 7.74 -3.76 12.22
C PHE A 91 7.27 -2.90 11.03
N ARG A 92 7.97 -1.80 10.72
CA ARG A 92 7.64 -0.92 9.57
C ARG A 92 7.63 -1.67 8.24
N ARG A 93 8.48 -2.69 8.07
CA ARG A 93 8.45 -3.57 6.88
C ARG A 93 7.20 -4.46 6.82
N ARG A 94 6.55 -4.75 7.94
CA ARG A 94 5.33 -5.56 8.03
C ARG A 94 4.06 -4.72 8.00
N VAL A 95 4.12 -3.46 8.43
CA VAL A 95 2.99 -2.53 8.35
C VAL A 95 2.83 -2.10 6.90
N PRO A 96 1.65 -2.30 6.29
CA PRO A 96 1.39 -1.85 4.94
C PRO A 96 1.45 -0.33 4.86
N ALA A 97 2.10 0.20 3.82
CA ALA A 97 1.98 1.61 3.51
C ALA A 97 0.57 1.89 2.98
N THR A 98 -0.06 2.96 3.45
CA THR A 98 -1.39 3.36 3.00
C THR A 98 -1.36 4.79 2.46
N GLN A 99 -2.11 5.02 1.37
CA GLN A 99 -2.33 6.32 0.77
C GLN A 99 -3.83 6.49 0.49
N VAL A 100 -4.38 7.65 0.80
CA VAL A 100 -5.76 7.96 0.44
C VAL A 100 -5.79 8.57 -0.95
N ALA A 101 -6.69 8.06 -1.80
CA ALA A 101 -6.98 8.58 -3.13
C ALA A 101 -8.34 9.29 -3.12
N TRP A 102 -8.45 10.37 -3.87
CA TRP A 102 -9.64 11.20 -3.95
C TRP A 102 -10.00 11.54 -5.40
N THR A 103 -11.25 11.42 -5.76
CA THR A 103 -11.83 12.05 -6.94
C THR A 103 -12.84 13.08 -6.49
N GLY A 104 -12.83 14.27 -7.08
CA GLY A 104 -13.77 15.34 -6.75
C GLY A 104 -13.12 16.71 -6.69
N PRO A 105 -13.83 17.73 -6.17
CA PRO A 105 -13.31 19.08 -6.07
C PRO A 105 -11.97 19.13 -5.34
N LYS A 106 -11.03 19.90 -5.90
CA LYS A 106 -9.74 20.19 -5.25
C LYS A 106 -9.97 21.21 -4.15
N VAL A 107 -9.41 20.95 -2.97
CA VAL A 107 -9.46 21.85 -1.82
C VAL A 107 -8.04 22.26 -1.48
N GLU A 108 -7.82 23.57 -1.30
CA GLU A 108 -6.53 24.10 -0.87
C GLU A 108 -6.11 23.50 0.47
N GLY A 109 -4.85 23.10 0.57
CA GLY A 109 -4.31 22.41 1.75
C GLY A 109 -4.59 20.89 1.80
N SER A 110 -5.32 20.32 0.83
CA SER A 110 -5.48 18.88 0.73
C SER A 110 -4.27 18.25 0.02
N PHE A 111 -3.68 17.21 0.64
CA PHE A 111 -2.56 16.44 0.09
C PHE A 111 -3.00 15.09 -0.51
N LEU A 112 -4.32 14.88 -0.71
CA LEU A 112 -4.83 13.64 -1.27
C LEU A 112 -4.46 13.54 -2.75
N ARG A 113 -4.05 12.35 -3.17
CA ARG A 113 -3.72 12.07 -4.57
C ARG A 113 -4.98 11.83 -5.39
N ALA A 114 -4.98 12.26 -6.65
CA ALA A 114 -6.09 11.95 -7.54
C ALA A 114 -6.19 10.44 -7.79
N THR A 115 -7.40 9.88 -7.70
CA THR A 115 -7.66 8.44 -7.94
C THR A 115 -7.11 7.99 -9.29
N ARG A 116 -7.32 8.79 -10.34
CA ARG A 116 -6.80 8.53 -11.70
C ARG A 116 -5.28 8.37 -11.72
N GLU A 117 -4.54 9.23 -11.02
CA GLU A 117 -3.07 9.16 -10.99
C GLU A 117 -2.59 7.92 -10.23
N VAL A 118 -3.28 7.54 -9.15
CA VAL A 118 -2.97 6.31 -8.40
C VAL A 118 -3.21 5.08 -9.27
N VAL A 119 -4.33 5.02 -10.01
CA VAL A 119 -4.63 3.94 -10.95
C VAL A 119 -3.54 3.83 -12.02
N ARG A 120 -3.18 4.94 -12.67
CA ARG A 120 -2.13 4.98 -13.70
C ARG A 120 -0.80 4.46 -13.18
N GLU A 121 -0.40 4.87 -11.99
CA GLU A 121 0.85 4.45 -11.37
C GLU A 121 0.87 2.93 -11.16
N ILE A 122 -0.19 2.36 -10.55
CA ILE A 122 -0.30 0.92 -10.31
C ILE A 122 -0.23 0.14 -11.63
N LEU A 123 -0.97 0.57 -12.67
CA LEU A 123 -0.97 -0.11 -13.98
C LEU A 123 0.39 -0.06 -14.66
N ARG A 124 1.09 1.07 -14.58
CA ARG A 124 2.41 1.25 -15.19
C ARG A 124 3.50 0.45 -14.46
N GLU A 125 3.40 0.33 -13.15
CA GLU A 125 4.43 -0.31 -12.31
C GLU A 125 4.29 -1.82 -12.23
N ALA A 126 3.15 -2.39 -12.59
CA ALA A 126 2.92 -3.82 -12.62
C ALA A 126 3.92 -4.57 -13.51
N ARG A 127 4.46 -5.70 -13.01
CA ARG A 127 5.49 -6.51 -13.64
C ARG A 127 5.09 -7.95 -13.91
N MET A 128 4.23 -8.54 -13.07
CA MET A 128 3.87 -9.95 -13.14
C MET A 128 2.38 -10.15 -13.39
N GLU A 129 1.53 -9.53 -12.59
CA GLU A 129 0.09 -9.73 -12.69
C GLU A 129 -0.70 -8.47 -12.30
N LEU A 130 -1.85 -8.32 -12.92
CA LEU A 130 -2.87 -7.33 -12.60
C LEU A 130 -4.22 -8.02 -12.40
N LEU A 131 -4.87 -7.72 -11.28
CA LEU A 131 -6.25 -8.07 -11.00
C LEU A 131 -7.07 -6.79 -10.97
N VAL A 132 -8.08 -6.70 -11.82
CA VAL A 132 -9.01 -5.58 -11.90
C VAL A 132 -10.42 -6.10 -11.59
N VAL A 133 -11.04 -5.57 -10.54
CA VAL A 133 -12.41 -5.92 -10.17
C VAL A 133 -13.27 -4.67 -10.26
N GLY A 134 -14.37 -4.71 -11.01
CA GLY A 134 -15.23 -3.56 -11.19
C GLY A 134 -16.68 -3.91 -11.48
N TYR A 135 -17.58 -3.07 -10.99
CA TYR A 135 -19.01 -3.24 -11.26
C TYR A 135 -19.35 -2.81 -12.69
N TRP A 136 -18.90 -1.63 -13.09
CA TRP A 136 -19.12 -1.09 -14.44
C TRP A 136 -17.84 -0.56 -15.06
N ILE A 137 -17.69 -0.84 -16.36
CA ILE A 137 -16.72 -0.24 -17.26
C ILE A 137 -17.51 0.60 -18.27
N ALA A 138 -17.18 1.87 -18.46
CA ALA A 138 -17.81 2.72 -19.46
C ALA A 138 -16.74 3.31 -20.40
N ALA A 139 -16.70 2.85 -21.63
CA ALA A 139 -15.93 3.44 -22.70
C ALA A 139 -16.85 4.33 -23.57
N ARG A 140 -16.37 5.49 -23.98
CA ARG A 140 -16.91 6.38 -25.04
C ARG A 140 -18.11 7.29 -24.77
N ASP A 141 -18.77 7.32 -23.61
CA ASP A 141 -19.98 8.15 -23.48
C ASP A 141 -19.75 9.58 -22.96
N ASP A 142 -18.51 9.97 -22.68
CA ASP A 142 -18.20 11.21 -21.95
C ASP A 142 -17.11 12.11 -22.58
N GLY A 143 -16.57 11.71 -23.72
CA GLY A 143 -15.67 12.56 -24.51
C GLY A 143 -14.29 12.84 -23.92
N GLU A 144 -13.93 12.28 -22.77
CA GLU A 144 -12.66 12.58 -22.10
C GLU A 144 -11.58 11.49 -22.26
N GLY A 145 -11.91 10.32 -22.84
CA GLY A 145 -10.93 9.27 -23.16
C GLY A 145 -10.25 8.62 -21.95
N ILE A 146 -10.72 8.85 -20.72
CA ILE A 146 -10.07 8.35 -19.48
C ILE A 146 -10.11 6.83 -19.41
N ILE A 147 -11.21 6.23 -19.84
CA ILE A 147 -11.37 4.78 -19.78
C ILE A 147 -10.61 4.10 -20.91
N GLU A 148 -10.58 4.70 -22.10
CA GLU A 148 -9.71 4.27 -23.18
C GLU A 148 -8.25 4.26 -22.72
N GLU A 149 -7.80 5.28 -22.03
CA GLU A 149 -6.45 5.34 -21.48
C GLU A 149 -6.17 4.24 -20.43
N ILE A 150 -7.15 3.90 -19.58
CA ILE A 150 -7.02 2.78 -18.62
C ILE A 150 -6.95 1.45 -19.39
N ILE A 151 -7.81 1.25 -20.40
CA ILE A 151 -7.81 0.04 -21.22
C ILE A 151 -6.49 -0.08 -22.00
N ASP A 152 -5.98 1.01 -22.56
CA ASP A 152 -4.68 1.05 -23.25
C ASP A 152 -3.55 0.70 -22.28
N SER A 153 -3.57 1.24 -21.06
CA SER A 153 -2.59 0.93 -20.03
C SER A 153 -2.62 -0.55 -19.60
N LEU A 154 -3.81 -1.17 -19.56
CA LEU A 154 -3.96 -2.62 -19.34
C LEU A 154 -3.41 -3.42 -20.51
N ALA A 155 -3.69 -2.99 -21.75
CA ALA A 155 -3.17 -3.63 -22.97
C ALA A 155 -1.65 -3.51 -23.07
N GLU A 156 -1.08 -2.35 -22.72
CA GLU A 156 0.37 -2.15 -22.60
C GLU A 156 0.97 -3.09 -21.55
N ALA A 157 0.31 -3.28 -20.40
CA ALA A 157 0.76 -4.23 -19.39
C ALA A 157 0.81 -5.65 -19.94
N VAL A 158 -0.22 -6.11 -20.69
CA VAL A 158 -0.19 -7.39 -21.40
C VAL A 158 0.95 -7.43 -22.40
N GLY A 159 1.20 -6.37 -23.14
CA GLY A 159 2.33 -6.25 -24.08
C GLY A 159 3.70 -6.36 -23.40
N ARG A 160 3.80 -5.98 -22.13
CA ARG A 160 5.00 -6.20 -21.29
C ARG A 160 5.11 -7.61 -20.71
N GLY A 161 4.14 -8.49 -20.95
CA GLY A 161 4.08 -9.85 -20.40
C GLY A 161 3.39 -9.98 -19.05
N VAL A 162 2.68 -8.94 -18.58
CA VAL A 162 1.89 -8.97 -17.34
C VAL A 162 0.62 -9.78 -17.56
N SER A 163 0.33 -10.71 -16.65
CA SER A 163 -0.93 -11.48 -16.66
C SER A 163 -2.07 -10.61 -16.17
N VAL A 164 -3.04 -10.28 -17.03
CA VAL A 164 -4.16 -9.41 -16.68
C VAL A 164 -5.44 -10.23 -16.53
N THR A 165 -6.07 -10.15 -15.35
CA THR A 165 -7.39 -10.71 -15.06
C THR A 165 -8.35 -9.58 -14.72
N VAL A 166 -9.48 -9.53 -15.42
CA VAL A 166 -10.56 -8.56 -15.21
C VAL A 166 -11.79 -9.31 -14.71
N ILE A 167 -12.33 -8.90 -13.56
CA ILE A 167 -13.56 -9.48 -12.99
C ILE A 167 -14.62 -8.39 -13.02
N VAL A 168 -15.71 -8.64 -13.74
CA VAL A 168 -16.79 -7.68 -13.95
C VAL A 168 -18.16 -8.30 -13.79
N ASP A 169 -19.14 -7.47 -13.46
CA ASP A 169 -20.54 -7.89 -13.40
C ASP A 169 -21.04 -8.19 -14.83
N GLU A 170 -21.78 -9.28 -14.99
CA GLU A 170 -22.28 -9.73 -16.31
C GLU A 170 -23.60 -9.07 -16.73
N ARG A 171 -24.22 -8.32 -15.84
CA ARG A 171 -25.52 -7.73 -16.14
C ARG A 171 -25.43 -6.69 -17.22
N LEU A 172 -26.47 -6.66 -18.03
CA LEU A 172 -26.65 -5.63 -19.02
C LEU A 172 -26.86 -4.26 -18.33
N ARG A 173 -26.24 -3.26 -18.87
CA ARG A 173 -26.47 -1.88 -18.51
C ARG A 173 -27.85 -1.43 -19.00
N PRO A 174 -28.39 -0.29 -18.52
CA PRO A 174 -29.64 0.26 -19.03
C PRO A 174 -29.65 0.51 -20.55
N ASP A 175 -28.45 0.72 -21.15
CA ASP A 175 -28.24 0.88 -22.59
C ASP A 175 -28.13 -0.44 -23.38
N GLY A 176 -28.33 -1.59 -22.71
CA GLY A 176 -28.28 -2.93 -23.33
C GLY A 176 -26.87 -3.45 -23.58
N ARG A 177 -25.82 -2.72 -23.19
CA ARG A 177 -24.42 -3.15 -23.33
C ARG A 177 -23.98 -3.91 -22.07
N ASP A 178 -23.11 -4.90 -22.24
CA ASP A 178 -22.41 -5.57 -21.15
C ASP A 178 -20.95 -5.08 -21.01
N ASN A 179 -20.37 -5.30 -19.83
CA ASN A 179 -19.01 -4.85 -19.52
C ASN A 179 -17.94 -5.50 -20.40
N ARG A 180 -18.10 -6.78 -20.77
CA ARG A 180 -17.17 -7.49 -21.66
C ARG A 180 -17.17 -6.89 -23.05
N ARG A 181 -18.34 -6.62 -23.60
CA ARG A 181 -18.47 -6.02 -24.93
C ARG A 181 -17.84 -4.63 -24.97
N ILE A 182 -18.05 -3.83 -23.93
CA ILE A 182 -17.42 -2.51 -23.80
C ILE A 182 -15.91 -2.65 -23.75
N LEU A 183 -15.38 -3.48 -22.85
CA LEU A 183 -13.93 -3.71 -22.73
C LEU A 183 -13.33 -4.20 -24.05
N MET A 184 -13.96 -5.18 -24.70
CA MET A 184 -13.43 -5.76 -25.92
C MET A 184 -13.55 -4.82 -27.14
N SER A 185 -14.53 -3.92 -27.18
CA SER A 185 -14.65 -2.94 -28.26
C SER A 185 -13.54 -1.87 -28.22
N ALA A 186 -13.01 -1.59 -27.04
CA ALA A 186 -11.91 -0.65 -26.84
C ALA A 186 -10.54 -1.34 -26.76
N TRP A 187 -10.48 -2.68 -26.67
CA TRP A 187 -9.23 -3.43 -26.56
C TRP A 187 -8.48 -3.44 -27.89
N PRO A 188 -7.15 -3.09 -27.89
CA PRO A 188 -6.36 -3.09 -29.12
C PRO A 188 -6.34 -4.48 -29.79
N PRO A 189 -6.68 -4.61 -31.10
CA PRO A 189 -6.92 -5.91 -31.74
C PRO A 189 -5.67 -6.77 -31.91
N ARG A 190 -4.48 -6.19 -31.78
CA ARG A 190 -3.18 -6.90 -31.89
C ARG A 190 -2.60 -7.34 -30.56
N VAL A 191 -3.25 -7.01 -29.44
CA VAL A 191 -2.80 -7.37 -28.09
C VAL A 191 -3.61 -8.56 -27.61
N THR A 192 -2.92 -9.55 -27.01
CA THR A 192 -3.58 -10.70 -26.39
C THR A 192 -4.66 -10.21 -25.42
N ARG A 193 -5.84 -10.84 -25.49
CA ARG A 193 -6.97 -10.49 -24.63
C ARG A 193 -6.69 -10.85 -23.18
N PRO A 194 -7.16 -10.04 -22.20
CA PRO A 194 -7.06 -10.39 -20.79
C PRO A 194 -8.00 -11.56 -20.46
N LYS A 195 -7.74 -12.23 -19.34
CA LYS A 195 -8.70 -13.19 -18.77
C LYS A 195 -9.87 -12.39 -18.19
N ILE A 196 -11.11 -12.69 -18.63
CA ILE A 196 -12.31 -12.02 -18.12
C ILE A 196 -13.13 -13.03 -17.35
N LEU A 197 -13.44 -12.70 -16.10
CA LEU A 197 -14.28 -13.52 -15.22
C LEU A 197 -15.51 -12.71 -14.78
N THR A 198 -16.55 -13.43 -14.40
CA THR A 198 -17.75 -12.88 -13.76
C THR A 198 -18.14 -13.70 -12.54
N TRP A 199 -18.96 -13.12 -11.67
CA TRP A 199 -19.53 -13.84 -10.56
C TRP A 199 -20.71 -14.69 -11.02
N ARG A 200 -20.64 -15.98 -10.77
CA ARG A 200 -21.75 -16.90 -11.01
C ARG A 200 -22.85 -16.63 -9.99
N LEU A 201 -23.82 -15.84 -10.38
CA LEU A 201 -24.93 -15.45 -9.52
C LEU A 201 -25.88 -16.65 -9.28
N PRO A 202 -26.41 -16.80 -8.04
CA PRO A 202 -27.51 -17.72 -7.79
C PRO A 202 -28.72 -17.37 -8.66
N PRO A 203 -29.40 -18.36 -9.28
CA PRO A 203 -30.52 -18.10 -10.20
C PRO A 203 -31.69 -17.36 -9.55
N ASP A 204 -31.85 -17.51 -8.24
CA ASP A 204 -33.03 -17.07 -7.50
C ASP A 204 -32.87 -15.64 -6.91
N ASP A 205 -31.68 -15.00 -7.03
CA ASP A 205 -31.46 -13.67 -6.47
C ASP A 205 -30.85 -12.69 -7.47
N GLN A 206 -31.73 -11.96 -8.16
CA GLN A 206 -31.35 -10.91 -9.12
C GLN A 206 -30.87 -9.60 -8.48
N HIS A 207 -30.92 -9.48 -7.14
CA HIS A 207 -30.49 -8.27 -6.44
C HIS A 207 -29.00 -8.27 -6.11
N LEU A 208 -28.36 -9.44 -6.09
CA LEU A 208 -26.93 -9.60 -5.85
C LEU A 208 -26.12 -8.89 -6.94
N LYS A 209 -25.01 -8.27 -6.56
CA LYS A 209 -24.14 -7.49 -7.46
C LYS A 209 -22.67 -7.71 -7.13
N LEU A 210 -21.85 -7.85 -8.14
CA LEU A 210 -20.42 -7.68 -8.02
C LEU A 210 -20.12 -6.18 -7.87
N HIS A 211 -20.16 -5.65 -6.64
CA HIS A 211 -20.02 -4.21 -6.40
C HIS A 211 -18.65 -3.79 -5.87
N ALA A 212 -17.70 -4.69 -5.75
CA ALA A 212 -16.32 -4.38 -5.41
C ALA A 212 -15.64 -3.58 -6.53
N LYS A 213 -14.78 -2.63 -6.15
CA LYS A 213 -13.89 -1.88 -7.04
C LYS A 213 -12.49 -1.99 -6.49
N VAL A 214 -11.70 -2.86 -7.09
CA VAL A 214 -10.38 -3.25 -6.61
C VAL A 214 -9.42 -3.36 -7.78
N LEU A 215 -8.22 -2.83 -7.59
CA LEU A 215 -7.08 -3.03 -8.47
C LEU A 215 -5.95 -3.61 -7.62
N VAL A 216 -5.33 -4.71 -8.07
CA VAL A 216 -4.16 -5.29 -7.40
C VAL A 216 -3.07 -5.54 -8.42
N ALA A 217 -1.85 -5.06 -8.14
CA ALA A 217 -0.65 -5.33 -8.92
C ALA A 217 0.31 -6.20 -8.11
N ASP A 218 0.83 -7.25 -8.76
CA ASP A 218 1.92 -8.10 -8.25
C ASP A 218 1.71 -8.62 -6.83
N ARG A 219 0.45 -8.79 -6.41
CA ARG A 219 0.04 -9.20 -5.06
C ARG A 219 0.61 -8.33 -3.93
N ARG A 220 1.02 -7.12 -4.25
CA ARG A 220 1.74 -6.25 -3.33
C ARG A 220 1.13 -4.86 -3.22
N ASP A 221 0.52 -4.37 -4.26
CA ASP A 221 -0.03 -3.02 -4.36
C ASP A 221 -1.50 -3.10 -4.73
N ALA A 222 -2.37 -2.61 -3.87
CA ALA A 222 -3.82 -2.67 -4.07
C ALA A 222 -4.45 -1.29 -3.89
N LEU A 223 -5.41 -0.95 -4.75
CA LEU A 223 -6.35 0.15 -4.56
C LEU A 223 -7.74 -0.42 -4.33
N ILE A 224 -8.37 -0.06 -3.22
CA ILE A 224 -9.79 -0.28 -2.94
C ILE A 224 -10.46 1.08 -3.02
N THR A 225 -11.53 1.20 -3.80
CA THR A 225 -12.17 2.50 -4.03
C THR A 225 -13.69 2.38 -4.18
N SER A 226 -14.40 3.48 -3.99
CA SER A 226 -15.81 3.59 -4.38
C SER A 226 -15.99 3.83 -5.89
N ALA A 227 -14.95 4.32 -6.56
CA ALA A 227 -14.96 4.68 -7.98
C ALA A 227 -15.12 3.47 -8.91
N ASN A 228 -16.13 3.50 -9.77
CA ASN A 228 -16.22 2.59 -10.91
C ASN A 228 -15.16 2.94 -11.97
N LEU A 229 -14.90 2.04 -12.92
CA LEU A 229 -14.09 2.30 -14.11
C LEU A 229 -14.91 3.10 -15.14
N THR A 230 -15.30 4.32 -14.76
CA THR A 230 -16.03 5.27 -15.60
C THR A 230 -15.37 6.64 -15.48
N SER A 231 -15.42 7.45 -16.54
CA SER A 231 -14.80 8.78 -16.53
C SER A 231 -15.36 9.66 -15.43
N TYR A 232 -16.66 9.62 -15.18
CA TYR A 232 -17.27 10.37 -14.08
C TYR A 232 -16.71 9.98 -12.71
N ALA A 233 -16.56 8.68 -12.45
CA ALA A 233 -16.02 8.20 -11.17
C ALA A 233 -14.53 8.47 -11.03
N MET A 234 -13.78 8.55 -12.15
CA MET A 234 -12.34 8.82 -12.13
C MET A 234 -11.99 10.31 -12.06
N ASP A 235 -12.92 11.21 -12.45
CA ASP A 235 -12.60 12.64 -12.59
C ASP A 235 -13.61 13.61 -11.96
N ARG A 236 -14.89 13.27 -11.87
CA ARG A 236 -15.97 14.23 -11.54
C ARG A 236 -16.75 13.94 -10.28
N ASN A 237 -17.05 12.68 -10.01
CA ASN A 237 -17.77 12.31 -8.79
C ASN A 237 -16.93 12.61 -7.55
N MET A 238 -17.56 12.63 -6.39
CA MET A 238 -16.86 12.52 -5.10
C MET A 238 -16.67 11.05 -4.78
N GLU A 239 -15.45 10.55 -4.94
CA GLU A 239 -15.08 9.17 -4.68
C GLU A 239 -13.84 9.13 -3.79
N MET A 240 -13.74 8.12 -2.95
CA MET A 240 -12.60 7.93 -2.08
C MET A 240 -12.09 6.50 -2.17
N GLY A 241 -10.76 6.36 -2.11
CA GLY A 241 -10.10 5.06 -2.11
C GLY A 241 -8.90 5.02 -1.18
N VAL A 242 -8.44 3.81 -0.90
CA VAL A 242 -7.23 3.56 -0.12
C VAL A 242 -6.32 2.66 -0.95
N ARG A 243 -5.12 3.15 -1.26
CA ARG A 243 -4.03 2.33 -1.78
C ARG A 243 -3.30 1.70 -0.62
N ILE A 244 -3.00 0.42 -0.71
CA ILE A 244 -2.36 -0.39 0.31
C ILE A 244 -1.18 -1.10 -0.33
N ILE A 245 0.04 -0.84 0.15
CA ILE A 245 1.26 -1.50 -0.33
C ILE A 245 1.74 -2.45 0.76
N GLY A 246 1.75 -3.75 0.49
CA GLY A 246 2.19 -4.79 1.42
C GLY A 246 1.27 -6.00 1.49
N HIS A 247 1.36 -6.76 2.58
CA HIS A 247 0.69 -8.05 2.76
C HIS A 247 -0.83 -8.07 2.52
N PRO A 248 -1.64 -7.05 2.90
CA PRO A 248 -3.07 -7.10 2.61
C PRO A 248 -3.41 -7.15 1.12
N ALA A 249 -2.56 -6.62 0.24
CA ALA A 249 -2.76 -6.75 -1.21
C ALA A 249 -2.65 -8.22 -1.66
N LEU A 250 -1.76 -9.01 -1.05
CA LEU A 250 -1.67 -10.45 -1.26
C LEU A 250 -2.93 -11.18 -0.80
N ASP A 251 -3.48 -10.80 0.36
CA ASP A 251 -4.69 -11.44 0.89
C ASP A 251 -5.90 -11.18 -0.01
N ILE A 252 -6.01 -9.95 -0.54
CA ILE A 252 -7.05 -9.59 -1.52
C ILE A 252 -6.90 -10.46 -2.79
N ALA A 253 -5.71 -10.54 -3.37
CA ALA A 253 -5.47 -11.34 -4.57
C ALA A 253 -5.80 -12.81 -4.33
N ARG A 254 -5.34 -13.40 -3.22
CA ARG A 254 -5.63 -14.78 -2.83
C ARG A 254 -7.12 -15.05 -2.65
N HIS A 255 -7.87 -14.08 -2.11
CA HIS A 255 -9.31 -14.23 -1.96
C HIS A 255 -9.99 -14.41 -3.33
N PHE A 256 -9.64 -13.59 -4.33
CA PHE A 256 -10.19 -13.75 -5.68
C PHE A 256 -9.71 -15.02 -6.38
N ASP A 257 -8.48 -15.48 -6.15
CA ASP A 257 -8.00 -16.78 -6.62
C ASP A 257 -8.84 -17.92 -6.05
N LEU A 258 -9.15 -17.87 -4.75
CA LEU A 258 -10.01 -18.89 -4.11
C LEU A 258 -11.44 -18.87 -4.66
N LEU A 259 -12.01 -17.70 -4.93
CA LEU A 259 -13.32 -17.59 -5.55
C LEU A 259 -13.32 -18.23 -6.96
N ALA A 260 -12.28 -17.95 -7.76
CA ALA A 260 -12.13 -18.57 -9.08
C ALA A 260 -11.89 -20.09 -8.98
N GLY A 261 -11.00 -20.53 -8.08
CA GLY A 261 -10.70 -21.95 -7.90
C GLY A 261 -11.88 -22.78 -7.38
N ARG A 262 -12.85 -22.16 -6.72
CA ARG A 262 -14.08 -22.80 -6.23
C ARG A 262 -15.26 -22.69 -7.20
N GLY A 263 -15.07 -22.11 -8.40
CA GLY A 263 -16.13 -21.92 -9.39
C GLY A 263 -17.18 -20.86 -9.00
N VAL A 264 -16.88 -19.98 -8.04
CA VAL A 264 -17.71 -18.83 -7.72
C VAL A 264 -17.54 -17.74 -8.79
N LEU A 265 -16.32 -17.60 -9.30
CA LEU A 265 -16.00 -16.82 -10.48
C LEU A 265 -15.80 -17.77 -11.65
N GLU A 266 -16.47 -17.49 -12.76
CA GLU A 266 -16.39 -18.28 -13.98
C GLU A 266 -15.97 -17.42 -15.18
N PRO A 267 -15.45 -18.00 -16.27
CA PRO A 267 -15.19 -17.26 -17.50
C PRO A 267 -16.43 -16.53 -17.98
N TYR A 268 -16.28 -15.22 -18.29
CA TYR A 268 -17.38 -14.42 -18.80
C TYR A 268 -17.83 -14.92 -20.17
N GLY A 269 -19.11 -15.24 -20.31
CA GLY A 269 -19.67 -15.76 -21.56
C GLY A 269 -19.33 -17.24 -21.80
N GLY A 270 -19.24 -18.08 -20.74
CA GLY A 270 -19.05 -19.54 -20.89
C GLY A 270 -20.09 -20.16 -21.80
N GLU A 271 -19.66 -21.01 -22.70
CA GLU A 271 -20.33 -21.82 -23.76
C GLU A 271 -21.71 -21.37 -24.32
N ARG A 272 -22.37 -20.37 -23.77
CA ARG A 272 -23.68 -19.85 -24.23
C ARG A 272 -23.60 -18.81 -25.31
N ASP A 273 -22.40 -18.30 -25.64
CA ASP A 273 -22.19 -17.23 -26.60
C ASP A 273 -21.24 -17.64 -27.74
N LEU A 274 -21.63 -18.69 -28.49
CA LEU A 274 -21.16 -18.89 -29.84
C LEU A 274 -22.38 -19.05 -30.75
N PRO A 275 -22.70 -18.07 -31.57
CA PRO A 275 -22.96 -18.36 -32.98
C PRO A 275 -21.71 -18.12 -33.82
#